data_7ff6d9f9ec793b563e7d64d9b92b5d7a
#
_entry.id   7ff6d9f9ec793b563e7d64d9b92b5d7a
#
_cell.length_a   1.000
_cell.length_b   1.000
_cell.length_c   1.000
_cell.angle_alpha   90.00
_cell.angle_beta   90.00
_cell.angle_gamma   90.00
#
_symmetry.space_group_name_H-M   'P 1'
#
loop_
_entity.id
_entity.type
_entity.pdbx_description
1 polymer ?
#
loop_
_entity_poly.entity_id
_entity_poly.type
_entity_poly.pdbx_seq_one_letter_code
_entity_poly.pdbx_strand_id
1 'polypeptide(L)'
;MYPYKIAIIDDNQAVLDVLKLTLEEEFESIVTLSHPSFFTPFLSEGEIDAVVLDMNFNSPNLDGAEGINWLRYIKGHPNAPAIVMMTAFGNIDLAVTSLQEGAEDFIVKPWDNKELIKKLLKAIRKNASRQQEKEEIEEAHLLKEQQEAAQQMTLDEMKRKHVMDILDQCKGNLREAAKRLDIN
;
A
#
# COMPACT_ATOMS: atom_id res chain seq x y z
N MET A 1 17.07 9.97 -18.07
CA MET A 1 16.32 8.72 -17.90
C MET A 1 16.10 8.51 -16.41
N TYR A 2 14.87 8.33 -15.98
CA TYR A 2 14.50 8.10 -14.58
C TYR A 2 14.55 6.61 -14.26
N PRO A 3 15.09 6.18 -13.12
CA PRO A 3 15.25 4.78 -12.74
C PRO A 3 13.93 4.18 -12.21
N TYR A 4 12.85 4.35 -12.95
CA TYR A 4 11.53 3.86 -12.58
C TYR A 4 10.98 2.93 -13.65
N LYS A 5 10.23 1.91 -13.20
CA LYS A 5 9.52 0.94 -14.03
C LYS A 5 8.03 1.32 -14.07
N ILE A 6 7.52 1.54 -15.26
CA ILE A 6 6.13 1.98 -15.49
C ILE A 6 5.35 0.88 -16.19
N ALA A 7 4.16 0.56 -15.68
CA ALA A 7 3.19 -0.26 -16.39
C ALA A 7 2.12 0.62 -17.05
N ILE A 8 1.73 0.27 -18.27
CA ILE A 8 0.66 0.92 -19.01
C ILE A 8 -0.40 -0.14 -19.27
N ILE A 9 -1.64 0.14 -18.87
CA ILE A 9 -2.75 -0.81 -18.97
C ILE A 9 -3.89 -0.13 -19.74
N ASP A 10 -4.13 -0.59 -20.97
CA ASP A 10 -5.15 -0.04 -21.89
C ASP A 10 -5.51 -1.13 -22.89
N ASP A 11 -6.77 -1.31 -23.23
CA ASP A 11 -7.22 -2.32 -24.22
C ASP A 11 -6.95 -1.90 -25.66
N ASN A 12 -6.64 -0.62 -25.90
CA ASN A 12 -6.32 -0.08 -27.20
C ASN A 12 -4.81 -0.16 -27.49
N GLN A 13 -4.44 -1.08 -28.39
CA GLN A 13 -3.02 -1.30 -28.76
C GLN A 13 -2.34 -0.02 -29.29
N ALA A 14 -3.04 0.83 -30.04
CA ALA A 14 -2.46 2.07 -30.55
C ALA A 14 -2.12 3.06 -29.43
N VAL A 15 -2.91 3.09 -28.34
CA VAL A 15 -2.61 3.87 -27.13
C VAL A 15 -1.39 3.30 -26.42
N LEU A 16 -1.31 1.98 -26.27
CA LEU A 16 -0.15 1.31 -25.67
C LEU A 16 1.15 1.62 -26.43
N ASP A 17 1.11 1.52 -27.75
CA ASP A 17 2.28 1.76 -28.60
C ASP A 17 2.77 3.23 -28.51
N VAL A 18 1.87 4.20 -28.55
CA VAL A 18 2.21 5.62 -28.44
C VAL A 18 2.76 5.96 -27.05
N LEU A 19 2.12 5.46 -25.98
CA LEU A 19 2.59 5.67 -24.61
C LEU A 19 3.95 5.01 -24.37
N LYS A 20 4.13 3.80 -24.86
CA LYS A 20 5.39 3.08 -24.76
C LYS A 20 6.52 3.89 -25.40
N LEU A 21 6.39 4.30 -26.67
CA LEU A 21 7.37 5.12 -27.36
C LEU A 21 7.69 6.43 -26.61
N THR A 22 6.66 7.07 -26.05
CA THR A 22 6.84 8.32 -25.31
C THR A 22 7.61 8.11 -24.01
N LEU A 23 7.31 7.04 -23.27
CA LEU A 23 7.85 6.84 -21.93
C LEU A 23 9.19 6.09 -21.92
N GLU A 24 9.50 5.29 -22.94
CA GLU A 24 10.81 4.59 -23.08
C GLU A 24 12.01 5.56 -23.17
N GLU A 25 11.81 6.79 -23.64
CA GLU A 25 12.87 7.80 -23.68
C GLU A 25 13.18 8.38 -22.30
N GLU A 26 12.24 8.30 -21.37
CA GLU A 26 12.32 8.96 -20.07
C GLU A 26 12.53 8.00 -18.89
N PHE A 27 11.99 6.78 -18.97
CA PHE A 27 11.99 5.80 -17.88
C PHE A 27 12.78 4.54 -18.20
N GLU A 28 13.27 3.86 -17.18
CA GLU A 28 14.15 2.68 -17.29
C GLU A 28 13.47 1.49 -17.98
N SER A 29 12.19 1.25 -17.66
CA SER A 29 11.44 0.10 -18.19
C SER A 29 9.96 0.41 -18.32
N ILE A 30 9.38 -0.04 -19.45
CA ILE A 30 7.97 0.11 -19.74
C ILE A 30 7.36 -1.25 -20.02
N VAL A 31 6.33 -1.60 -19.26
CA VAL A 31 5.51 -2.80 -19.44
C VAL A 31 4.15 -2.38 -19.99
N THR A 32 3.70 -3.00 -21.07
CA THR A 32 2.38 -2.73 -21.66
C THR A 32 1.47 -3.94 -21.51
N LEU A 33 0.24 -3.72 -21.04
CA LEU A 33 -0.74 -4.77 -20.78
C LEU A 33 -2.09 -4.36 -21.38
N SER A 34 -2.73 -5.30 -22.09
CA SER A 34 -4.03 -5.06 -22.72
C SER A 34 -5.22 -5.23 -21.76
N HIS A 35 -4.99 -5.74 -20.55
CA HIS A 35 -6.03 -5.89 -19.53
C HIS A 35 -5.42 -5.91 -18.13
N PRO A 36 -6.08 -5.31 -17.12
CA PRO A 36 -5.54 -5.22 -15.77
C PRO A 36 -5.32 -6.57 -15.07
N SER A 37 -6.05 -7.63 -15.46
CA SER A 37 -5.82 -8.97 -14.89
C SER A 37 -4.40 -9.50 -15.11
N PHE A 38 -3.73 -9.05 -16.18
CA PHE A 38 -2.33 -9.41 -16.44
C PHE A 38 -1.33 -8.71 -15.52
N PHE A 39 -1.80 -7.70 -14.77
CA PHE A 39 -0.97 -6.96 -13.82
C PHE A 39 -0.82 -7.68 -12.47
N THR A 40 -1.70 -8.61 -12.13
CA THR A 40 -1.71 -9.30 -10.83
C THR A 40 -0.35 -9.91 -10.43
N PRO A 41 0.44 -10.55 -11.32
CA PRO A 41 1.75 -11.07 -10.94
C PRO A 41 2.72 -9.97 -10.46
N PHE A 42 2.71 -8.81 -11.09
CA PHE A 42 3.60 -7.68 -10.77
C PHE A 42 3.33 -7.07 -9.38
N LEU A 43 2.10 -7.21 -8.86
CA LEU A 43 1.75 -6.75 -7.51
C LEU A 43 2.50 -7.53 -6.42
N SER A 44 2.71 -8.82 -6.62
CA SER A 44 3.42 -9.66 -5.66
C SER A 44 4.93 -9.40 -5.67
N GLU A 45 5.48 -9.05 -6.82
CA GLU A 45 6.90 -8.79 -7.00
C GLU A 45 7.30 -7.39 -6.54
N GLY A 46 6.35 -6.43 -6.54
CA GLY A 46 6.61 -5.04 -6.10
C GLY A 46 7.58 -4.27 -7.00
N GLU A 47 7.76 -4.73 -8.25
CA GLU A 47 8.77 -4.17 -9.16
C GLU A 47 8.32 -2.94 -9.96
N ILE A 48 7.04 -2.57 -9.90
CA ILE A 48 6.49 -1.46 -10.69
C ILE A 48 6.31 -0.23 -9.79
N ASP A 49 6.89 0.88 -10.21
CA ASP A 49 6.82 2.15 -9.47
C ASP A 49 5.52 2.92 -9.74
N ALA A 50 5.04 2.90 -10.99
CA ALA A 50 3.77 3.54 -11.33
C ALA A 50 3.02 2.79 -12.43
N VAL A 51 1.69 2.98 -12.43
CA VAL A 51 0.77 2.45 -13.42
C VAL A 51 0.00 3.60 -14.06
N VAL A 52 -0.03 3.61 -15.40
CA VAL A 52 -1.03 4.34 -16.18
C VAL A 52 -2.18 3.38 -16.45
N LEU A 53 -3.35 3.64 -15.88
CA LEU A 53 -4.50 2.73 -15.92
C LEU A 53 -5.66 3.38 -16.66
N ASP A 54 -6.10 2.76 -17.76
CA ASP A 54 -7.33 3.20 -18.43
C ASP A 54 -8.55 2.97 -17.56
N MET A 55 -9.58 3.79 -17.77
CA MET A 55 -10.83 3.69 -17.02
C MET A 55 -11.79 2.65 -17.57
N ASN A 56 -11.70 2.31 -18.87
CA ASN A 56 -12.67 1.45 -19.54
C ASN A 56 -11.98 0.37 -20.37
N PHE A 57 -12.30 -0.89 -20.08
CA PHE A 57 -11.76 -2.07 -20.77
C PHE A 57 -12.88 -2.85 -21.42
N ASN A 58 -13.06 -2.73 -22.75
CA ASN A 58 -14.04 -3.52 -23.51
C ASN A 58 -15.47 -3.55 -22.93
N SER A 59 -15.80 -2.64 -22.03
CA SER A 59 -17.14 -2.57 -21.41
C SER A 59 -18.09 -1.85 -22.34
N PRO A 60 -19.31 -2.39 -22.57
CA PRO A 60 -20.34 -1.69 -23.32
C PRO A 60 -20.80 -0.39 -22.60
N ASN A 61 -20.58 -0.30 -21.31
CA ASN A 61 -20.85 0.87 -20.50
C ASN A 61 -19.53 1.63 -20.25
N LEU A 62 -19.36 2.75 -20.92
CA LEU A 62 -18.19 3.63 -20.75
C LEU A 62 -18.35 4.51 -19.50
N ASP A 63 -18.74 3.91 -18.36
CA ASP A 63 -19.01 4.60 -17.11
C ASP A 63 -17.79 4.67 -16.15
N GLY A 64 -16.65 4.08 -16.57
CA GLY A 64 -15.42 4.08 -15.77
C GLY A 64 -15.43 3.18 -14.52
N ALA A 65 -16.53 2.46 -14.27
CA ALA A 65 -16.69 1.62 -13.08
C ALA A 65 -15.62 0.49 -13.03
N GLU A 66 -15.28 -0.07 -14.19
CA GLU A 66 -14.30 -1.14 -14.27
C GLU A 66 -12.90 -0.65 -13.87
N GLY A 67 -12.44 0.48 -14.38
CA GLY A 67 -11.16 1.08 -14.00
C GLY A 67 -11.09 1.42 -12.51
N ILE A 68 -12.18 1.94 -11.93
CA ILE A 68 -12.28 2.19 -10.49
C ILE A 68 -12.19 0.90 -9.67
N ASN A 69 -12.81 -0.19 -10.11
CA ASN A 69 -12.72 -1.49 -9.41
C ASN A 69 -11.28 -2.03 -9.45
N TRP A 70 -10.60 -1.91 -10.59
CA TRP A 70 -9.20 -2.30 -10.69
C TRP A 70 -8.28 -1.39 -9.87
N LEU A 71 -8.54 -0.09 -9.83
CA LEU A 71 -7.84 0.84 -8.95
C LEU A 71 -7.92 0.38 -7.49
N ARG A 72 -9.13 0.09 -6.99
CA ARG A 72 -9.34 -0.42 -5.61
C ARG A 72 -8.59 -1.73 -5.37
N TYR A 73 -8.68 -2.66 -6.32
CA TYR A 73 -7.99 -3.94 -6.24
C TYR A 73 -6.48 -3.74 -6.10
N ILE A 74 -5.87 -2.97 -6.98
CA ILE A 74 -4.41 -2.71 -6.96
C ILE A 74 -4.02 -1.98 -5.67
N LYS A 75 -4.78 -0.94 -5.26
CA LYS A 75 -4.49 -0.16 -4.04
C LYS A 75 -4.69 -0.94 -2.74
N GLY A 76 -5.42 -2.04 -2.78
CA GLY A 76 -5.56 -2.96 -1.64
C GLY A 76 -4.31 -3.80 -1.35
N HIS A 77 -3.32 -3.81 -2.24
CA HIS A 77 -2.07 -4.55 -2.03
C HIS A 77 -1.06 -3.74 -1.20
N PRO A 78 -0.25 -4.40 -0.35
CA PRO A 78 0.77 -3.72 0.48
C PRO A 78 1.76 -2.90 -0.35
N ASN A 79 2.24 -3.48 -1.46
CA ASN A 79 3.23 -2.88 -2.36
C ASN A 79 2.57 -2.20 -3.56
N ALA A 80 1.40 -1.58 -3.37
CA ALA A 80 0.67 -0.94 -4.46
C ALA A 80 1.51 0.19 -5.09
N PRO A 81 1.70 0.19 -6.42
CA PRO A 81 2.40 1.26 -7.12
C PRO A 81 1.60 2.57 -7.09
N ALA A 82 2.24 3.65 -7.52
CA ALA A 82 1.53 4.88 -7.84
C ALA A 82 0.57 4.63 -9.02
N ILE A 83 -0.64 5.19 -9.01
CA ILE A 83 -1.61 5.03 -10.10
C ILE A 83 -2.01 6.40 -10.65
N VAL A 84 -1.82 6.57 -11.95
CA VAL A 84 -2.37 7.69 -12.74
C VAL A 84 -3.47 7.12 -13.62
N MET A 85 -4.72 7.54 -13.38
CA MET A 85 -5.84 7.10 -14.18
C MET A 85 -5.86 7.82 -15.54
N MET A 86 -6.24 7.11 -16.60
CA MET A 86 -6.40 7.70 -17.94
C MET A 86 -7.84 7.55 -18.42
N THR A 87 -8.42 8.61 -18.97
CA THR A 87 -9.80 8.59 -19.44
C THR A 87 -9.96 9.31 -20.79
N ALA A 88 -10.83 8.79 -21.65
CA ALA A 88 -11.20 9.44 -22.92
C ALA A 88 -12.17 10.62 -22.71
N PHE A 89 -12.88 10.66 -21.60
CA PHE A 89 -13.88 11.67 -21.30
C PHE A 89 -13.47 12.44 -20.05
N GLY A 90 -13.40 13.77 -20.17
CA GLY A 90 -13.14 14.68 -19.05
C GLY A 90 -14.31 14.72 -18.06
N ASN A 91 -14.78 13.55 -17.63
CA ASN A 91 -15.80 13.43 -16.58
C ASN A 91 -15.15 13.75 -15.23
N ILE A 92 -15.45 14.94 -14.73
CA ILE A 92 -14.90 15.45 -13.46
C ILE A 92 -15.29 14.53 -12.29
N ASP A 93 -16.49 13.98 -12.31
CA ASP A 93 -16.97 13.10 -11.22
C ASP A 93 -16.15 11.81 -11.15
N LEU A 94 -15.81 11.22 -12.29
CA LEU A 94 -14.93 10.03 -12.36
C LEU A 94 -13.50 10.35 -11.93
N ALA A 95 -12.99 11.51 -12.31
CA ALA A 95 -11.67 11.95 -11.87
C ALA A 95 -11.63 12.15 -10.34
N VAL A 96 -12.63 12.82 -9.77
CA VAL A 96 -12.76 12.99 -8.31
C VAL A 96 -12.87 11.65 -7.61
N THR A 97 -13.74 10.76 -8.09
CA THR A 97 -13.91 9.42 -7.54
C THR A 97 -12.59 8.64 -7.56
N SER A 98 -11.86 8.67 -8.67
CA SER A 98 -10.58 7.96 -8.76
C SER A 98 -9.55 8.48 -7.74
N LEU A 99 -9.49 9.79 -7.52
CA LEU A 99 -8.60 10.38 -6.50
C LEU A 99 -9.02 9.98 -5.07
N GLN A 100 -10.33 9.93 -4.79
CA GLN A 100 -10.85 9.47 -3.50
C GLN A 100 -10.55 7.98 -3.24
N GLU A 101 -10.57 7.16 -4.30
CA GLU A 101 -10.25 5.73 -4.25
C GLU A 101 -8.73 5.44 -4.24
N GLY A 102 -7.90 6.48 -4.22
CA GLY A 102 -6.47 6.35 -3.99
C GLY A 102 -5.58 6.48 -5.24
N ALA A 103 -6.12 6.88 -6.38
CA ALA A 103 -5.27 7.31 -7.49
C ALA A 103 -4.47 8.57 -7.07
N GLU A 104 -3.23 8.66 -7.49
CA GLU A 104 -2.38 9.82 -7.21
C GLU A 104 -2.72 11.01 -8.11
N ASP A 105 -3.12 10.75 -9.36
CA ASP A 105 -3.50 11.77 -10.34
C ASP A 105 -4.36 11.14 -11.46
N PHE A 106 -4.85 11.96 -12.39
CA PHE A 106 -5.51 11.50 -13.61
C PHE A 106 -5.08 12.33 -14.81
N ILE A 107 -5.28 11.78 -16.03
CA ILE A 107 -5.01 12.46 -17.29
C ILE A 107 -6.12 12.15 -18.30
N VAL A 108 -6.42 13.14 -19.16
CA VAL A 108 -7.47 13.02 -20.19
C VAL A 108 -6.84 12.76 -21.54
N LYS A 109 -7.42 11.83 -22.31
CA LYS A 109 -7.06 11.59 -23.71
C LYS A 109 -7.72 12.66 -24.61
N PRO A 110 -7.02 13.29 -25.55
CA PRO A 110 -5.58 13.17 -25.81
C PRO A 110 -4.76 13.94 -24.78
N TRP A 111 -3.58 13.40 -24.44
CA TRP A 111 -2.69 13.95 -23.41
C TRP A 111 -1.54 14.77 -24.02
N ASP A 112 -0.94 15.61 -23.19
CA ASP A 112 0.38 16.20 -23.43
C ASP A 112 1.45 15.32 -22.78
N ASN A 113 2.51 14.98 -23.52
CA ASN A 113 3.56 14.08 -23.05
C ASN A 113 4.30 14.63 -21.83
N LYS A 114 4.58 15.94 -21.80
CA LYS A 114 5.27 16.58 -20.67
C LYS A 114 4.40 16.59 -19.43
N GLU A 115 3.10 16.80 -19.59
CA GLU A 115 2.14 16.74 -18.51
C GLU A 115 2.05 15.33 -17.93
N LEU A 116 1.98 14.30 -18.79
CA LEU A 116 1.94 12.90 -18.35
C LEU A 116 3.18 12.52 -17.54
N ILE A 117 4.38 12.83 -18.06
CA ILE A 117 5.64 12.55 -17.37
C ILE A 117 5.69 13.27 -16.01
N LYS A 118 5.30 14.53 -15.97
CA LYS A 118 5.24 15.32 -14.72
C LYS A 118 4.29 14.71 -13.70
N LYS A 119 3.11 14.24 -14.13
CA LYS A 119 2.12 13.59 -13.27
C LYS A 119 2.64 12.26 -12.74
N LEU A 120 3.27 11.43 -13.58
CA LEU A 120 3.89 10.18 -13.16
C LEU A 120 4.97 10.40 -12.09
N LEU A 121 5.90 11.32 -12.32
CA LEU A 121 6.95 11.64 -11.35
C LEU A 121 6.40 12.15 -10.01
N LYS A 122 5.36 12.99 -10.06
CA LYS A 122 4.66 13.46 -8.86
C LYS A 122 3.96 12.32 -8.12
N ALA A 123 3.30 11.45 -8.87
CA ALA A 123 2.59 10.28 -8.34
C ALA A 123 3.54 9.32 -7.62
N ILE A 124 4.68 8.99 -8.23
CA ILE A 124 5.71 8.12 -7.65
C ILE A 124 6.22 8.70 -6.33
N ARG A 125 6.59 10.00 -6.31
CA ARG A 125 7.06 10.65 -5.08
C ARG A 125 6.03 10.63 -3.96
N LYS A 126 4.77 10.94 -4.29
CA LYS A 126 3.67 10.92 -3.31
C LYS A 126 3.43 9.51 -2.75
N ASN A 127 3.48 8.49 -3.62
CA ASN A 127 3.31 7.10 -3.19
C ASN A 127 4.45 6.64 -2.29
N ALA A 128 5.71 6.96 -2.66
CA ALA A 128 6.89 6.62 -1.86
C ALA A 128 6.85 7.25 -0.46
N SER A 129 6.51 8.53 -0.35
CA SER A 129 6.36 9.19 0.97
C SER A 129 5.29 8.53 1.83
N ARG A 130 4.16 8.13 1.22
CA ARG A 130 3.08 7.46 1.95
C ARG A 130 3.46 6.03 2.40
N GLN A 131 4.27 5.34 1.62
CA GLN A 131 4.79 4.02 2.01
C GLN A 131 5.76 4.14 3.18
N GLN A 132 6.69 5.09 3.14
CA GLN A 132 7.60 5.36 4.24
C GLN A 132 6.87 5.70 5.55
N GLU A 133 5.86 6.56 5.51
CA GLU A 133 5.04 6.89 6.69
C GLU A 133 4.34 5.65 7.28
N LYS A 134 3.87 4.73 6.42
CA LYS A 134 3.25 3.48 6.88
C LYS A 134 4.27 2.56 7.56
N GLU A 135 5.44 2.38 6.97
CA GLU A 135 6.52 1.57 7.51
C GLU A 135 6.98 2.10 8.87
N GLU A 136 7.15 3.42 9.01
CA GLU A 136 7.53 4.05 10.27
C GLU A 136 6.46 3.85 11.37
N ILE A 137 5.17 3.93 11.02
CA ILE A 137 4.07 3.69 11.96
C ILE A 137 4.04 2.23 12.40
N GLU A 138 4.20 1.30 11.46
CA GLU A 138 4.19 -0.14 11.74
C GLU A 138 5.40 -0.55 12.61
N GLU A 139 6.59 -0.03 12.32
CA GLU A 139 7.78 -0.24 13.14
C GLU A 139 7.61 0.31 14.56
N ALA A 140 7.07 1.53 14.68
CA ALA A 140 6.79 2.14 15.99
C ALA A 140 5.76 1.34 16.79
N HIS A 141 4.75 0.76 16.12
CA HIS A 141 3.76 -0.11 16.76
C HIS A 141 4.39 -1.41 17.27
N LEU A 142 5.19 -2.05 16.43
CA LEU A 142 5.90 -3.27 16.80
C LEU A 142 6.86 -3.08 17.98
N LEU A 143 7.59 -1.97 18.00
CA LEU A 143 8.47 -1.61 19.12
C LEU A 143 7.69 -1.42 20.43
N LYS A 144 6.52 -0.80 20.39
CA LYS A 144 5.65 -0.64 21.56
C LYS A 144 5.16 -1.98 22.08
N GLU A 145 4.68 -2.85 21.19
CA GLU A 145 4.23 -4.20 21.58
C GLU A 145 5.35 -5.02 22.23
N GLN A 146 6.56 -4.94 21.68
CA GLN A 146 7.73 -5.61 22.28
C GLN A 146 8.09 -5.06 23.67
N GLN A 147 8.01 -3.74 23.85
CA GLN A 147 8.25 -3.10 25.16
C GLN A 147 7.19 -3.49 26.18
N GLU A 148 5.93 -3.50 25.81
CA GLU A 148 4.82 -3.91 26.69
C GLU A 148 4.94 -5.39 27.09
N ALA A 149 5.27 -6.26 26.14
CA ALA A 149 5.51 -7.68 26.40
C ALA A 149 6.70 -7.91 27.35
N ALA A 150 7.80 -7.19 27.14
CA ALA A 150 8.97 -7.26 28.01
C ALA A 150 8.65 -6.75 29.43
N GLN A 151 7.86 -5.69 29.56
CA GLN A 151 7.45 -5.13 30.84
C GLN A 151 6.50 -6.08 31.59
N GLN A 152 5.60 -6.75 30.87
CA GLN A 152 4.70 -7.76 31.45
C GLN A 152 5.48 -8.98 31.98
N MET A 153 6.47 -9.44 31.20
CA MET A 153 7.34 -10.56 31.64
C MET A 153 8.09 -10.24 32.91
N THR A 154 8.66 -9.03 33.04
CA THR A 154 9.36 -8.58 34.26
C THR A 154 8.41 -8.48 35.43
N LEU A 155 7.20 -8.02 35.23
CA LEU A 155 6.18 -7.93 36.31
C LEU A 155 5.77 -9.32 36.82
N ASP A 156 5.62 -10.29 35.91
CA ASP A 156 5.28 -11.66 36.29
C ASP A 156 6.44 -12.38 37.01
N GLU A 157 7.68 -12.10 36.64
CA GLU A 157 8.87 -12.57 37.36
C GLU A 157 8.94 -11.98 38.75
N MET A 158 8.69 -10.69 38.92
CA MET A 158 8.64 -10.03 40.21
C MET A 158 7.54 -10.61 41.13
N LYS A 159 6.34 -10.85 40.55
CA LYS A 159 5.24 -11.50 41.29
C LYS A 159 5.61 -12.90 41.73
N ARG A 160 6.22 -13.72 40.88
CA ARG A 160 6.68 -15.07 41.20
C ARG A 160 7.71 -15.04 42.33
N LYS A 161 8.71 -14.16 42.22
CA LYS A 161 9.73 -13.99 43.24
C LYS A 161 9.12 -13.60 44.59
N HIS A 162 8.20 -12.63 44.60
CA HIS A 162 7.51 -12.19 45.82
C HIS A 162 6.72 -13.32 46.50
N VAL A 163 6.03 -14.15 45.70
CA VAL A 163 5.30 -15.31 46.20
C VAL A 163 6.27 -16.35 46.82
N MET A 164 7.40 -16.61 46.14
CA MET A 164 8.41 -17.54 46.68
C MET A 164 9.05 -17.05 47.96
N ASP A 165 9.41 -15.77 48.04
CA ASP A 165 9.98 -15.16 49.25
C ASP A 165 9.02 -15.27 50.45
N ILE A 166 7.72 -15.08 50.26
CA ILE A 166 6.71 -15.24 51.31
C ILE A 166 6.52 -16.71 51.71
N LEU A 167 6.55 -17.62 50.75
CA LEU A 167 6.49 -19.06 51.03
C LEU A 167 7.68 -19.53 51.88
N ASP A 168 8.87 -19.07 51.60
CA ASP A 168 10.08 -19.37 52.36
C ASP A 168 10.00 -18.81 53.79
N GLN A 169 9.53 -17.57 53.96
CA GLN A 169 9.31 -16.94 55.26
C GLN A 169 8.26 -17.70 56.10
N CYS A 170 7.26 -18.29 55.46
CA CYS A 170 6.24 -19.12 56.09
C CYS A 170 6.67 -20.59 56.26
N LYS A 171 7.93 -20.94 55.98
CA LYS A 171 8.48 -22.31 56.06
C LYS A 171 7.61 -23.34 55.30
N GLY A 172 7.10 -22.93 54.14
CA GLY A 172 6.25 -23.77 53.28
C GLY A 172 4.78 -23.87 53.71
N ASN A 173 4.33 -23.12 54.73
CA ASN A 173 2.94 -23.11 55.15
C ASN A 173 2.07 -22.30 54.16
N LEU A 174 1.43 -23.01 53.25
CA LEU A 174 0.59 -22.43 52.18
C LEU A 174 -0.56 -21.56 52.70
N ARG A 175 -1.20 -21.97 53.84
CA ARG A 175 -2.32 -21.20 54.40
C ARG A 175 -1.88 -19.86 54.94
N GLU A 176 -0.71 -19.81 55.58
CA GLU A 176 -0.16 -18.57 56.12
C GLU A 176 0.39 -17.67 55.03
N ALA A 177 1.00 -18.23 53.97
CA ALA A 177 1.45 -17.52 52.81
C ALA A 177 0.27 -16.89 52.03
N ALA A 178 -0.81 -17.66 51.79
CA ALA A 178 -2.02 -17.16 51.14
C ALA A 178 -2.65 -15.98 51.88
N LYS A 179 -2.69 -16.08 53.23
CA LYS A 179 -3.21 -14.99 54.08
C LYS A 179 -2.37 -13.72 54.00
N ARG A 180 -1.02 -13.85 53.92
CA ARG A 180 -0.11 -12.68 53.75
C ARG A 180 -0.16 -12.07 52.34
N LEU A 181 -0.46 -12.89 51.33
CA LEU A 181 -0.61 -12.45 49.93
C LEU A 181 -2.02 -11.93 49.65
N ASP A 182 -2.94 -11.97 50.61
CA ASP A 182 -4.35 -11.61 50.45
C ASP A 182 -5.05 -12.38 49.31
N ILE A 183 -4.69 -13.65 49.15
CA ILE A 183 -5.25 -14.57 48.16
C ILE A 183 -6.14 -15.59 48.87
N ASN A 184 -7.40 -15.67 48.36
CA ASN A 184 -8.37 -16.67 48.85
C ASN A 184 -8.22 -18.00 48.12
#